data_1b79b4139cc0a9d2e3064f5cec0f3c9b
#
_entry.id   1b79b4139cc0a9d2e3064f5cec0f3c9b
#
_cell.length_a   1.000
_cell.length_b   1.000
_cell.length_c   1.000
_cell.angle_alpha   90.00
_cell.angle_beta   90.00
_cell.angle_gamma   90.00
#
_symmetry.space_group_name_H-M   'P 1'
#
loop_
_entity.id
_entity.type
_entity.pdbx_description
1 polymer ?
#
loop_
_entity_poly.entity_id
_entity_poly.type
_entity_poly.pdbx_seq_one_letter_code
_entity_poly.pdbx_strand_id
1 'polypeptide(L)'
;MCIRDRYYAYAQQQFDFAGGRNVVTAEALHCLGKLHSVISAQQPISAGKNDVSQAIVFHRSSLLSNPSNSASANELGVLLAKSGELHEATNMFKQSLIAQSTPQAWSNLAKTHQRLGEQQLAHMAEAEVPIAAQSTSIATAGIRWIDTPQINAMAPLEFEPRIAQKSPQVVPAAAELEANQKGEKPSIAERIKEWF
;
A
#
# COMPACT_ATOMS: atom_id res chain seq x y z
N MET A 1 25.91 16.08 -9.62
CA MET A 1 24.59 15.73 -10.20
C MET A 1 24.77 15.49 -11.68
N CYS A 2 24.53 14.27 -12.15
CA CYS A 2 24.69 13.90 -13.56
C CYS A 2 23.64 14.63 -14.43
N ILE A 3 23.96 14.92 -15.71
CA ILE A 3 22.98 15.52 -16.65
C ILE A 3 21.70 14.69 -16.71
N ARG A 4 21.84 13.37 -16.70
CA ARG A 4 20.71 12.42 -16.69
C ARG A 4 19.79 12.62 -15.47
N ASP A 5 20.36 12.85 -14.28
CA ASP A 5 19.58 13.03 -13.06
C ASP A 5 18.76 14.33 -13.12
N ARG A 6 19.28 15.36 -13.79
CA ARG A 6 18.52 16.61 -14.04
C ARG A 6 17.33 16.37 -14.96
N TYR A 7 17.48 15.55 -16.01
CA TYR A 7 16.36 15.21 -16.90
C TYR A 7 15.28 14.44 -16.17
N TYR A 8 15.65 13.49 -15.31
CA TYR A 8 14.68 12.74 -14.51
C TYR A 8 13.97 13.61 -13.48
N ALA A 9 14.70 14.51 -12.81
CA ALA A 9 14.10 15.47 -11.89
C ALA A 9 13.11 16.41 -12.60
N TYR A 10 13.48 16.89 -13.78
CA TYR A 10 12.61 17.71 -14.61
C TYR A 10 11.36 16.94 -15.07
N ALA A 11 11.52 15.72 -15.58
CA ALA A 11 10.41 14.87 -15.97
C ALA A 11 9.44 14.62 -14.81
N GLN A 12 9.96 14.32 -13.63
CA GLN A 12 9.15 14.14 -12.42
C GLN A 12 8.34 15.40 -12.08
N GLN A 13 8.97 16.58 -12.16
CA GLN A 13 8.30 17.86 -11.93
C GLN A 13 7.19 18.11 -12.96
N GLN A 14 7.40 17.76 -14.25
CA GLN A 14 6.37 17.91 -15.29
C GLN A 14 5.20 16.95 -15.05
N PHE A 15 5.45 15.72 -14.62
CA PHE A 15 4.39 14.77 -14.26
C PHE A 15 3.58 15.25 -13.06
N ASP A 16 4.22 15.82 -12.03
CA ASP A 16 3.54 16.40 -10.87
C ASP A 16 2.65 17.58 -11.28
N PHE A 17 3.18 18.48 -12.10
CA PHE A 17 2.43 19.64 -12.60
C PHE A 17 1.24 19.23 -13.48
N ALA A 18 1.44 18.29 -14.42
CA ALA A 18 0.40 17.85 -15.35
C ALA A 18 -0.66 16.96 -14.69
N GLY A 19 -0.24 16.09 -13.78
CA GLY A 19 -1.10 15.09 -13.14
C GLY A 19 -1.87 15.61 -11.94
N GLY A 20 -1.33 16.61 -11.26
CA GLY A 20 -1.87 17.15 -10.01
C GLY A 20 -2.05 16.04 -8.94
N ARG A 21 -2.83 16.35 -7.91
CA ARG A 21 -3.20 15.36 -6.89
C ARG A 21 -4.42 14.55 -7.33
N ASN A 22 -4.18 13.53 -8.14
CA ASN A 22 -5.22 12.70 -8.73
C ASN A 22 -4.89 11.22 -8.60
N VAL A 23 -5.81 10.45 -8.02
CA VAL A 23 -5.65 9.00 -7.81
C VAL A 23 -5.51 8.25 -9.14
N VAL A 24 -6.26 8.63 -10.17
CA VAL A 24 -6.19 7.98 -11.49
C VAL A 24 -4.83 8.21 -12.15
N THR A 25 -4.31 9.44 -12.07
CA THR A 25 -2.96 9.76 -12.55
C THR A 25 -1.90 8.95 -11.79
N ALA A 26 -2.02 8.86 -10.46
CA ALA A 26 -1.11 8.08 -9.65
C ALA A 26 -1.10 6.60 -10.06
N GLU A 27 -2.27 6.02 -10.32
CA GLU A 27 -2.39 4.64 -10.75
C GLU A 27 -1.82 4.41 -12.15
N ALA A 28 -2.08 5.31 -13.10
CA ALA A 28 -1.49 5.24 -14.44
C ALA A 28 0.05 5.30 -14.38
N LEU A 29 0.60 6.21 -13.57
CA LEU A 29 2.06 6.33 -13.35
C LEU A 29 2.62 5.07 -12.67
N HIS A 30 1.89 4.47 -11.71
CA HIS A 30 2.26 3.19 -11.12
C HIS A 30 2.36 2.09 -12.18
N CYS A 31 1.35 1.95 -13.04
CA CYS A 31 1.33 0.96 -14.12
C CYS A 31 2.51 1.15 -15.10
N LEU A 32 2.83 2.40 -15.46
CA LEU A 32 4.00 2.70 -16.29
C LEU A 32 5.30 2.31 -15.58
N GLY A 33 5.44 2.62 -14.29
CA GLY A 33 6.59 2.21 -13.48
C GLY A 33 6.77 0.69 -13.47
N LYS A 34 5.68 -0.06 -13.26
CA LYS A 34 5.71 -1.53 -13.34
C LYS A 34 6.13 -2.03 -14.71
N LEU A 35 5.58 -1.47 -15.78
CA LEU A 35 5.92 -1.85 -17.14
C LEU A 35 7.43 -1.67 -17.39
N HIS A 36 7.99 -0.53 -17.04
CA HIS A 36 9.42 -0.26 -17.18
C HIS A 36 10.28 -1.18 -16.31
N SER A 37 9.82 -1.55 -15.12
CA SER A 37 10.50 -2.52 -14.26
C SER A 37 10.57 -3.92 -14.91
N VAL A 38 9.49 -4.35 -15.57
CA VAL A 38 9.42 -5.64 -16.27
C VAL A 38 10.32 -5.63 -17.52
N ILE A 39 10.25 -4.55 -18.31
CA ILE A 39 11.11 -4.39 -19.50
C ILE A 39 12.59 -4.44 -19.10
N SER A 40 12.96 -3.71 -18.04
CA SER A 40 14.33 -3.71 -17.52
C SER A 40 14.80 -5.09 -17.07
N ALA A 41 13.91 -5.90 -16.49
CA ALA A 41 14.25 -7.25 -16.05
C ALA A 41 14.45 -8.25 -17.21
N GLN A 42 13.88 -7.97 -18.36
CA GLN A 42 13.99 -8.83 -19.57
C GLN A 42 15.16 -8.44 -20.48
N GLN A 43 15.76 -7.27 -20.31
CA GLN A 43 16.85 -6.80 -21.15
C GLN A 43 18.23 -7.28 -20.64
N PRO A 44 19.20 -7.50 -21.54
CA PRO A 44 20.57 -7.82 -21.14
C PRO A 44 21.17 -6.65 -20.33
N ILE A 45 22.03 -6.98 -19.37
CA ILE A 45 22.62 -6.09 -18.35
C ILE A 45 23.17 -4.76 -18.91
N SER A 46 23.57 -4.70 -20.17
CA SER A 46 24.08 -3.50 -20.83
C SER A 46 23.02 -2.46 -21.21
N ALA A 47 21.76 -2.85 -21.37
CA ALA A 47 20.65 -1.99 -21.78
C ALA A 47 19.75 -1.54 -20.63
N GLY A 48 19.72 -2.27 -19.51
CA GLY A 48 18.69 -2.15 -18.49
C GLY A 48 18.81 -0.98 -17.50
N LYS A 49 19.92 -0.24 -17.49
CA LYS A 49 20.10 0.86 -16.49
C LYS A 49 19.13 2.02 -16.67
N ASN A 50 18.71 2.32 -17.90
CA ASN A 50 17.80 3.43 -18.16
C ASN A 50 16.37 3.12 -17.74
N ASP A 51 15.91 1.88 -17.92
CA ASP A 51 14.53 1.49 -17.61
C ASP A 51 14.27 1.44 -16.10
N VAL A 52 15.27 1.02 -15.30
CA VAL A 52 15.17 1.09 -13.83
C VAL A 52 15.03 2.54 -13.37
N SER A 53 15.81 3.46 -13.93
CA SER A 53 15.74 4.89 -13.59
C SER A 53 14.38 5.49 -13.99
N GLN A 54 13.83 5.10 -15.13
CA GLN A 54 12.50 5.51 -15.57
C GLN A 54 11.41 4.97 -14.65
N ALA A 55 11.49 3.70 -14.25
CA ALA A 55 10.57 3.10 -13.30
C ALA A 55 10.56 3.87 -11.95
N ILE A 56 11.74 4.25 -11.45
CA ILE A 56 11.87 5.06 -10.23
C ILE A 56 11.15 6.40 -10.39
N VAL A 57 11.35 7.09 -11.52
CA VAL A 57 10.68 8.38 -11.81
C VAL A 57 9.16 8.21 -11.78
N PHE A 58 8.63 7.20 -12.48
CA PHE A 58 7.19 6.98 -12.53
C PHE A 58 6.60 6.67 -11.15
N HIS A 59 7.25 5.81 -10.34
CA HIS A 59 6.76 5.52 -8.99
C HIS A 59 6.86 6.74 -8.06
N ARG A 60 7.92 7.53 -8.15
CA ARG A 60 8.04 8.79 -7.40
C ARG A 60 6.95 9.78 -7.81
N SER A 61 6.69 9.96 -9.11
CA SER A 61 5.62 10.83 -9.61
C SER A 61 4.23 10.32 -9.19
N SER A 62 4.03 9.00 -9.17
CA SER A 62 2.81 8.39 -8.62
C SER A 62 2.58 8.78 -7.16
N LEU A 63 3.63 8.75 -6.33
CA LEU A 63 3.55 9.14 -4.92
C LEU A 63 3.36 10.65 -4.71
N LEU A 64 3.83 11.50 -5.62
CA LEU A 64 3.52 12.93 -5.61
C LEU A 64 2.04 13.18 -5.91
N SER A 65 1.47 12.46 -6.87
CA SER A 65 0.04 12.55 -7.23
C SER A 65 -0.86 11.93 -6.15
N ASN A 66 -0.45 10.82 -5.52
CA ASN A 66 -1.15 10.18 -4.41
C ASN A 66 -0.16 9.59 -3.39
N PRO A 67 0.15 10.31 -2.30
CA PRO A 67 1.07 9.84 -1.26
C PRO A 67 0.66 8.53 -0.57
N SER A 68 -0.63 8.16 -0.65
CA SER A 68 -1.18 6.93 -0.07
C SER A 68 -1.19 5.75 -1.06
N ASN A 69 -0.53 5.86 -2.22
CA ASN A 69 -0.40 4.74 -3.15
C ASN A 69 0.61 3.72 -2.60
N SER A 70 0.11 2.77 -1.78
CA SER A 70 0.91 1.73 -1.14
C SER A 70 1.68 0.87 -2.13
N ALA A 71 1.06 0.57 -3.28
CA ALA A 71 1.68 -0.24 -4.33
C ALA A 71 2.91 0.46 -4.94
N SER A 72 2.80 1.76 -5.27
CA SER A 72 3.93 2.55 -5.77
C SER A 72 5.05 2.67 -4.76
N ALA A 73 4.72 2.86 -3.47
CA ALA A 73 5.72 2.93 -2.41
C ALA A 73 6.48 1.60 -2.26
N ASN A 74 5.76 0.46 -2.29
CA ASN A 74 6.39 -0.85 -2.23
C ASN A 74 7.29 -1.12 -3.44
N GLU A 75 6.84 -0.86 -4.66
CA GLU A 75 7.65 -1.05 -5.88
C GLU A 75 8.89 -0.16 -5.90
N LEU A 76 8.74 1.12 -5.51
CA LEU A 76 9.88 2.04 -5.37
C LEU A 76 10.88 1.52 -4.35
N GLY A 77 10.43 1.04 -3.19
CA GLY A 77 11.28 0.41 -2.19
C GLY A 77 12.08 -0.77 -2.73
N VAL A 78 11.44 -1.62 -3.54
CA VAL A 78 12.11 -2.77 -4.20
C VAL A 78 13.19 -2.30 -5.18
N LEU A 79 12.93 -1.27 -5.98
CA LEU A 79 13.90 -0.72 -6.92
C LEU A 79 15.09 -0.11 -6.21
N LEU A 80 14.86 0.69 -5.16
CA LEU A 80 15.89 1.29 -4.33
C LEU A 80 16.74 0.23 -3.61
N ALA A 81 16.11 -0.81 -3.05
CA ALA A 81 16.83 -1.91 -2.42
C ALA A 81 17.73 -2.67 -3.42
N LYS A 82 17.27 -2.85 -4.68
CA LYS A 82 18.09 -3.42 -5.76
C LYS A 82 19.25 -2.51 -6.15
N SER A 83 19.07 -1.20 -6.11
CA SER A 83 20.13 -0.21 -6.38
C SER A 83 21.13 -0.07 -5.23
N GLY A 84 20.85 -0.66 -4.06
CA GLY A 84 21.69 -0.58 -2.87
C GLY A 84 21.35 0.58 -1.93
N GLU A 85 20.34 1.37 -2.25
CA GLU A 85 19.86 2.50 -1.44
C GLU A 85 18.92 1.99 -0.33
N LEU A 86 19.49 1.20 0.61
CA LEU A 86 18.71 0.42 1.57
C LEU A 86 17.93 1.29 2.56
N HIS A 87 18.52 2.40 3.02
CA HIS A 87 17.83 3.30 3.97
C HIS A 87 16.62 3.99 3.31
N GLU A 88 16.75 4.44 2.05
CA GLU A 88 15.63 5.02 1.33
C GLU A 88 14.57 3.96 1.03
N ALA A 89 14.98 2.74 0.67
CA ALA A 89 14.07 1.61 0.49
C ALA A 89 13.26 1.32 1.77
N THR A 90 13.90 1.34 2.93
CA THR A 90 13.22 1.16 4.23
C THR A 90 12.13 2.21 4.43
N ASN A 91 12.41 3.49 4.11
CA ASN A 91 11.42 4.56 4.22
C ASN A 91 10.22 4.34 3.28
N MET A 92 10.48 3.86 2.06
CA MET A 92 9.41 3.58 1.10
C MET A 92 8.55 2.40 1.54
N PHE A 93 9.13 1.33 2.09
CA PHE A 93 8.36 0.22 2.64
C PHE A 93 7.52 0.66 3.86
N LYS A 94 8.06 1.48 4.75
CA LYS A 94 7.30 2.07 5.87
C LYS A 94 6.12 2.92 5.37
N GLN A 95 6.34 3.77 4.35
CA GLN A 95 5.26 4.54 3.73
C GLN A 95 4.18 3.63 3.12
N SER A 96 4.58 2.55 2.44
CA SER A 96 3.64 1.55 1.92
C SER A 96 2.79 0.94 3.03
N LEU A 97 3.41 0.56 4.15
CA LEU A 97 2.74 -0.07 5.30
C LEU A 97 1.80 0.87 6.05
N ILE A 98 2.14 2.17 6.12
CA ILE A 98 1.25 3.20 6.69
C ILE A 98 -0.01 3.34 5.84
N ALA A 99 0.12 3.31 4.51
CA ALA A 99 -1.01 3.41 3.60
C ALA A 99 -1.84 2.12 3.56
N GLN A 100 -1.16 0.97 3.53
CA GLN A 100 -1.80 -0.35 3.54
C GLN A 100 -0.83 -1.42 4.06
N SER A 101 -1.17 -2.06 5.15
CA SER A 101 -0.40 -3.18 5.69
C SER A 101 -0.58 -4.42 4.80
N THR A 102 0.47 -4.78 4.06
CA THR A 102 0.48 -5.97 3.20
C THR A 102 1.59 -6.93 3.59
N PRO A 103 1.38 -8.25 3.49
CA PRO A 103 2.43 -9.24 3.77
C PRO A 103 3.68 -9.02 2.92
N GLN A 104 3.48 -8.58 1.67
CA GLN A 104 4.55 -8.29 0.73
C GLN A 104 5.47 -7.17 1.23
N ALA A 105 4.89 -6.05 1.67
CA ALA A 105 5.66 -4.90 2.14
C ALA A 105 6.42 -5.25 3.44
N TRP A 106 5.81 -6.00 4.37
CA TRP A 106 6.48 -6.49 5.57
C TRP A 106 7.66 -7.41 5.24
N SER A 107 7.48 -8.37 4.32
CA SER A 107 8.56 -9.26 3.87
C SER A 107 9.70 -8.48 3.21
N ASN A 108 9.39 -7.47 2.39
CA ASN A 108 10.40 -6.62 1.75
C ASN A 108 11.17 -5.78 2.78
N LEU A 109 10.46 -5.23 3.77
CA LEU A 109 11.06 -4.48 4.88
C LEU A 109 12.01 -5.37 5.71
N ALA A 110 11.58 -6.58 6.07
CA ALA A 110 12.40 -7.54 6.80
C ALA A 110 13.70 -7.86 6.06
N LYS A 111 13.62 -8.19 4.77
CA LYS A 111 14.79 -8.44 3.92
C LYS A 111 15.73 -7.24 3.82
N THR A 112 15.19 -6.03 3.83
CA THR A 112 15.99 -4.81 3.78
C THR A 112 16.73 -4.59 5.09
N HIS A 113 16.07 -4.78 6.25
CA HIS A 113 16.73 -4.73 7.56
C HIS A 113 17.79 -5.82 7.72
N GLN A 114 17.56 -7.04 7.20
CA GLN A 114 18.56 -8.10 7.14
C GLN A 114 19.83 -7.65 6.40
N ARG A 115 19.65 -7.00 5.22
CA ARG A 115 20.77 -6.48 4.43
C ARG A 115 21.52 -5.32 5.10
N LEU A 116 20.82 -4.55 5.95
CA LEU A 116 21.42 -3.49 6.78
C LEU A 116 22.13 -4.05 8.03
N GLY A 117 21.98 -5.34 8.35
CA GLY A 117 22.53 -5.96 9.56
C GLY A 117 21.67 -5.72 10.80
N GLU A 118 20.49 -5.14 10.65
CA GLU A 118 19.54 -4.80 11.72
C GLU A 118 18.65 -6.01 12.05
N GLN A 119 19.25 -7.07 12.60
CA GLN A 119 18.60 -8.38 12.79
C GLN A 119 17.33 -8.29 13.64
N GLN A 120 17.34 -7.48 14.70
CA GLN A 120 16.17 -7.34 15.57
C GLN A 120 14.97 -6.76 14.82
N LEU A 121 15.18 -5.70 14.02
CA LEU A 121 14.13 -5.11 13.20
C LEU A 121 13.65 -6.06 12.10
N ALA A 122 14.57 -6.84 11.52
CA ALA A 122 14.21 -7.86 10.54
C ALA A 122 13.25 -8.90 11.14
N HIS A 123 13.56 -9.47 12.32
CA HIS A 123 12.69 -10.43 13.00
C HIS A 123 11.34 -9.84 13.39
N MET A 124 11.30 -8.59 13.84
CA MET A 124 10.05 -7.92 14.14
C MET A 124 9.19 -7.78 12.87
N ALA A 125 9.77 -7.36 11.77
CA ALA A 125 9.04 -7.23 10.50
C ALA A 125 8.56 -8.60 9.96
N GLU A 126 9.34 -9.66 10.11
CA GLU A 126 8.94 -11.02 9.73
C GLU A 126 7.74 -11.51 10.55
N ALA A 127 7.67 -11.18 11.84
CA ALA A 127 6.54 -11.54 12.70
C ALA A 127 5.22 -10.88 12.29
N GLU A 128 5.26 -9.74 11.59
CA GLU A 128 4.08 -9.03 11.09
C GLU A 128 3.49 -9.66 9.82
N VAL A 129 4.27 -10.42 9.05
CA VAL A 129 3.83 -11.02 7.77
C VAL A 129 2.57 -11.87 7.92
N PRO A 130 2.49 -12.85 8.85
CA PRO A 130 1.29 -13.66 9.00
C PRO A 130 0.09 -12.87 9.50
N ILE A 131 0.30 -11.83 10.31
CA ILE A 131 -0.77 -10.97 10.83
C ILE A 131 -1.40 -10.18 9.67
N ALA A 132 -0.58 -9.60 8.81
CA ALA A 132 -1.04 -8.87 7.63
C ALA A 132 -1.76 -9.80 6.62
N ALA A 133 -1.30 -11.05 6.48
CA ALA A 133 -1.95 -12.04 5.61
C ALA A 133 -3.37 -12.39 6.11
N GLN A 134 -3.56 -12.54 7.40
CA GLN A 134 -4.89 -12.79 7.98
C GLN A 134 -5.83 -11.61 7.75
N SER A 135 -5.37 -10.38 7.95
CA SER A 135 -6.17 -9.17 7.73
C SER A 135 -6.62 -9.04 6.28
N THR A 136 -5.76 -9.37 5.32
CA THR A 136 -6.09 -9.35 3.89
C THR A 136 -7.12 -10.41 3.53
N SER A 137 -7.07 -11.60 4.12
CA SER A 137 -8.03 -12.68 3.84
C SER A 137 -9.44 -12.33 4.33
N ILE A 138 -9.56 -11.64 5.46
CA ILE A 138 -10.85 -11.18 6.00
C ILE A 138 -11.47 -10.13 5.07
N ALA A 139 -10.68 -9.19 4.54
CA ALA A 139 -11.16 -8.16 3.63
C ALA A 139 -11.67 -8.75 2.29
N THR A 140 -11.05 -9.82 1.81
CA THR A 140 -11.46 -10.50 0.57
C THR A 140 -12.66 -11.43 0.77
N ALA A 141 -12.84 -11.97 1.97
CA ALA A 141 -13.96 -12.87 2.29
C ALA A 141 -15.32 -12.15 2.28
N GLY A 142 -15.34 -10.82 2.34
CA GLY A 142 -16.58 -10.01 2.31
C GLY A 142 -17.22 -9.85 0.92
N ILE A 143 -16.48 -10.10 -0.18
CA ILE A 143 -17.01 -9.96 -1.55
C ILE A 143 -17.18 -11.34 -2.15
N ARG A 144 -18.39 -11.89 -2.05
CA ARG A 144 -18.76 -13.12 -2.75
C ARG A 144 -19.51 -12.76 -4.02
N TRP A 145 -18.90 -13.03 -5.15
CA TRP A 145 -19.59 -12.96 -6.43
C TRP A 145 -20.64 -14.07 -6.50
N ILE A 146 -21.90 -13.70 -6.72
CA ILE A 146 -23.02 -14.61 -6.85
C ILE A 146 -23.38 -14.66 -8.34
N ASP A 147 -23.38 -15.84 -8.91
CA ASP A 147 -23.74 -16.05 -10.32
C ASP A 147 -25.26 -15.80 -10.51
N THR A 148 -25.63 -15.30 -11.70
CA THR A 148 -27.01 -14.95 -12.05
C THR A 148 -28.03 -16.07 -11.71
N PRO A 149 -27.74 -17.38 -11.90
CA PRO A 149 -28.66 -18.45 -11.49
C PRO A 149 -28.88 -18.51 -9.97
N GLN A 150 -27.88 -18.16 -9.18
CA GLN A 150 -27.99 -18.15 -7.71
C GLN A 150 -28.81 -16.95 -7.21
N ILE A 151 -28.75 -15.80 -7.92
CA ILE A 151 -29.57 -14.63 -7.62
C ILE A 151 -31.06 -14.97 -7.84
N ASN A 152 -31.38 -15.66 -8.90
CA ASN A 152 -32.75 -16.08 -9.21
C ASN A 152 -33.30 -17.17 -8.28
N ALA A 153 -32.44 -17.93 -7.62
CA ALA A 153 -32.81 -18.94 -6.63
C ALA A 153 -32.97 -18.36 -5.21
N MET A 154 -32.48 -17.15 -4.96
CA MET A 154 -32.75 -16.44 -3.72
C MET A 154 -34.19 -15.90 -3.80
N ALA A 155 -35.06 -16.42 -2.91
CA ALA A 155 -36.44 -15.91 -2.81
C ALA A 155 -36.42 -14.39 -2.72
N PRO A 156 -37.41 -13.71 -3.37
CA PRO A 156 -37.52 -12.26 -3.23
C PRO A 156 -37.57 -11.92 -1.75
N LEU A 157 -36.66 -11.08 -1.30
CA LEU A 157 -36.75 -10.46 0.02
C LEU A 157 -38.09 -9.67 -0.06
N GLU A 158 -39.13 -10.18 0.56
CA GLU A 158 -40.38 -9.43 0.77
C GLU A 158 -39.97 -8.19 1.56
N PHE A 159 -39.85 -7.08 0.84
CA PHE A 159 -39.58 -5.78 1.44
C PHE A 159 -40.93 -5.33 2.04
N GLU A 160 -41.23 -5.83 3.24
CA GLU A 160 -42.29 -5.24 4.04
C GLU A 160 -41.87 -3.81 4.37
N PRO A 161 -42.61 -2.79 3.89
CA PRO A 161 -42.38 -1.42 4.31
C PRO A 161 -42.72 -1.34 5.80
N ARG A 162 -41.72 -1.35 6.67
CA ARG A 162 -41.85 -1.06 8.10
C ARG A 162 -42.31 0.40 8.21
N ILE A 163 -43.63 0.62 8.10
CA ILE A 163 -44.24 1.88 8.44
C ILE A 163 -43.98 2.12 9.93
N ALA A 164 -43.24 3.18 10.16
CA ALA A 164 -43.07 3.93 11.39
C ALA A 164 -43.63 3.27 12.67
N GLN A 165 -42.79 2.56 13.36
CA GLN A 165 -42.98 2.34 14.78
C GLN A 165 -41.88 3.03 15.57
N LYS A 166 -42.31 4.10 16.27
CA LYS A 166 -41.70 4.72 17.47
C LYS A 166 -40.19 4.85 17.47
N SER A 167 -39.74 6.08 17.40
CA SER A 167 -38.38 6.50 17.68
C SER A 167 -37.81 5.77 18.90
N PRO A 168 -36.66 5.07 18.78
CA PRO A 168 -35.94 4.62 19.96
C PRO A 168 -35.45 5.87 20.68
N GLN A 169 -35.70 5.93 21.99
CA GLN A 169 -35.07 6.93 22.85
C GLN A 169 -33.57 6.86 22.67
N VAL A 170 -32.97 7.99 22.36
CA VAL A 170 -31.51 8.16 22.30
C VAL A 170 -31.02 8.02 23.74
N VAL A 171 -30.50 6.83 24.07
CA VAL A 171 -29.68 6.65 25.26
C VAL A 171 -28.33 7.26 24.93
N PRO A 172 -27.77 8.18 25.74
CA PRO A 172 -26.48 8.79 25.41
C PRO A 172 -25.38 7.74 25.41
N ALA A 173 -24.72 7.59 24.25
CA ALA A 173 -23.65 6.62 23.96
C ALA A 173 -22.34 6.87 24.75
N ALA A 174 -22.40 7.60 25.86
CA ALA A 174 -21.23 7.90 26.68
C ALA A 174 -20.88 6.84 27.73
N ALA A 175 -21.78 5.90 28.02
CA ALA A 175 -21.58 4.92 29.09
C ALA A 175 -21.04 3.57 28.63
N GLU A 176 -21.10 3.23 27.32
CA GLU A 176 -20.59 1.96 26.78
C GLU A 176 -19.16 2.05 26.23
N LEU A 177 -18.60 3.24 26.09
CA LEU A 177 -17.22 3.43 25.57
C LEU A 177 -16.13 3.19 26.62
N GLU A 178 -16.45 3.19 27.90
CA GLU A 178 -15.43 2.99 28.96
C GLU A 178 -15.18 1.53 29.32
N ALA A 179 -16.04 0.60 28.93
CA ALA A 179 -15.91 -0.82 29.29
C ALA A 179 -15.07 -1.65 28.29
N ASN A 180 -14.80 -1.16 27.08
CA ASN A 180 -14.13 -1.91 26.03
C ASN A 180 -12.66 -1.50 25.77
N GLN A 181 -12.08 -0.61 26.60
CA GLN A 181 -10.69 -0.13 26.42
C GLN A 181 -9.63 -0.98 27.12
N LYS A 182 -9.96 -2.15 27.66
CA LYS A 182 -8.98 -3.06 28.27
C LYS A 182 -8.71 -4.28 27.41
N GLY A 183 -8.12 -4.11 26.23
CA GLY A 183 -7.69 -5.25 25.44
C GLY A 183 -7.43 -4.98 23.95
N GLU A 184 -7.61 -3.78 23.48
CA GLU A 184 -7.26 -3.46 22.10
C GLU A 184 -5.74 -3.50 21.90
N LYS A 185 -5.30 -4.44 21.06
CA LYS A 185 -3.91 -4.44 20.57
C LYS A 185 -3.68 -3.12 19.82
N PRO A 186 -2.55 -2.44 20.04
CA PRO A 186 -2.27 -1.16 19.39
C PRO A 186 -2.43 -1.29 17.86
N SER A 187 -2.99 -0.26 17.25
CA SER A 187 -3.21 -0.24 15.81
C SER A 187 -1.88 -0.38 15.06
N ILE A 188 -1.93 -0.89 13.83
CA ILE A 188 -0.72 -1.03 12.99
C ILE A 188 0.00 0.31 12.86
N ALA A 189 -0.74 1.43 12.77
CA ALA A 189 -0.17 2.78 12.71
C ALA A 189 0.56 3.18 14.00
N GLU A 190 0.07 2.76 15.17
CA GLU A 190 0.75 2.97 16.47
C GLU A 190 1.99 2.10 16.60
N ARG A 191 1.91 0.85 16.17
CA ARG A 191 3.05 -0.07 16.17
C ARG A 191 4.16 0.37 15.20
N ILE A 192 3.81 0.96 14.06
CA ILE A 192 4.78 1.54 13.12
C ILE A 192 5.45 2.78 13.73
N LYS A 193 4.76 3.59 14.54
CA LYS A 193 5.37 4.75 15.22
C LYS A 193 6.50 4.40 16.17
N GLU A 194 6.47 3.22 16.79
CA GLU A 194 7.55 2.73 17.66
C GLU A 194 8.84 2.40 16.88
N TRP A 195 8.79 2.40 15.54
CA TRP A 195 9.91 2.08 14.65
C TRP A 195 10.63 3.33 14.13
N PHE A 196 10.19 4.51 14.52
CA PHE A 196 10.78 5.80 14.18
C PHE A 196 11.46 6.44 15.38
#